data_151dc3b16515631d6c26606432d9c3a6
#
_entry.id   151dc3b16515631d6c26606432d9c3a6
#
_cell.length_a   1.000
_cell.length_b   1.000
_cell.length_c   1.000
_cell.angle_alpha   90.00
_cell.angle_beta   90.00
_cell.angle_gamma   90.00
#
_symmetry.space_group_name_H-M   'P 1'
#
loop_
_entity.id
_entity.type
_entity.pdbx_description
1 polymer ?
#
loop_
_entity_poly.entity_id
_entity_poly.type
_entity_poly.pdbx_seq_one_letter_code
_entity_poly.pdbx_strand_id
1 'polypeptide(L)'
;MSTKIRYGLGLLMPFLFLLALCPTVLAEDGRAWTWLSSNDKYSKFYAPASVRVTSSVAGAGGSVATEITGEIKTGFSYEGADETIRNYKIGHVIQNPGQLSYAVAQVRVSPQKRTLQYTGETFYDAAGHVLWSKGEGTEKEMNSQQFDEEFYAAIVDMVFHRGELARLRADDRWILLWSDEMASGVKTQVTADTSTMRRVRDNLVFWAWTEVRNADGKVVEIKFDKRAVNLPQGTERIVTGKYWSSAGGWQPLEDGYEGAYRMIARGTPEERGLVRLRAFADGYSTWVTRYQIP
;
A
#
# COMPACT_ATOMS: atom_id res chain seq x y z
N MET A 1 -9.58 21.23 -71.31
CA MET A 1 -8.65 20.69 -70.27
C MET A 1 -9.51 20.33 -69.05
N SER A 2 -9.68 19.05 -68.85
CA SER A 2 -10.64 18.50 -67.85
C SER A 2 -9.83 18.04 -66.64
N THR A 3 -10.06 18.64 -65.49
CA THR A 3 -9.43 18.25 -64.22
C THR A 3 -10.39 17.37 -63.42
N LYS A 4 -10.07 16.09 -63.32
CA LYS A 4 -10.83 15.09 -62.53
C LYS A 4 -10.52 15.26 -61.03
N ILE A 5 -11.53 15.57 -60.25
CA ILE A 5 -11.48 15.53 -58.77
C ILE A 5 -11.74 14.08 -58.33
N ARG A 6 -10.78 13.49 -57.64
CA ARG A 6 -10.89 12.18 -56.97
C ARG A 6 -11.39 12.38 -55.53
N TYR A 7 -12.59 11.90 -55.27
CA TYR A 7 -13.11 11.79 -53.89
C TYR A 7 -12.46 10.57 -53.21
N GLY A 8 -11.65 10.83 -52.20
CA GLY A 8 -11.17 9.79 -51.29
C GLY A 8 -12.25 9.42 -50.29
N LEU A 9 -12.68 8.18 -50.36
CA LEU A 9 -13.63 7.60 -49.43
C LEU A 9 -12.88 7.30 -48.10
N GLY A 10 -13.02 8.17 -47.09
CA GLY A 10 -12.51 7.92 -45.74
C GLY A 10 -13.34 6.86 -45.04
N LEU A 11 -12.73 5.72 -44.79
CA LEU A 11 -13.29 4.61 -44.01
C LEU A 11 -13.36 5.06 -42.53
N LEU A 12 -14.55 5.43 -42.05
CA LEU A 12 -14.81 5.58 -40.61
C LEU A 12 -14.83 4.20 -39.97
N MET A 13 -13.75 3.85 -39.30
CA MET A 13 -13.72 2.73 -38.35
C MET A 13 -14.52 3.12 -37.10
N PRO A 14 -15.55 2.39 -36.70
CA PRO A 14 -16.19 2.59 -35.42
C PRO A 14 -15.23 2.05 -34.35
N PHE A 15 -14.72 2.94 -33.51
CA PHE A 15 -14.06 2.58 -32.27
C PHE A 15 -15.10 1.93 -31.37
N LEU A 16 -15.10 0.60 -31.36
CA LEU A 16 -15.87 -0.18 -30.40
C LEU A 16 -15.20 0.02 -29.02
N PHE A 17 -15.82 0.87 -28.19
CA PHE A 17 -15.52 0.95 -26.76
C PHE A 17 -15.89 -0.42 -26.14
N LEU A 18 -14.92 -1.31 -26.03
CA LEU A 18 -15.00 -2.44 -25.13
C LEU A 18 -15.00 -1.87 -23.70
N LEU A 19 -16.19 -1.66 -23.16
CA LEU A 19 -16.39 -1.61 -21.72
C LEU A 19 -15.83 -2.93 -21.16
N ALA A 20 -14.66 -2.84 -20.56
CA ALA A 20 -14.10 -3.93 -19.79
C ALA A 20 -15.02 -4.17 -18.58
N LEU A 21 -16.02 -5.01 -18.78
CA LEU A 21 -16.72 -5.70 -17.71
C LEU A 21 -15.59 -6.42 -16.93
N CYS A 22 -15.30 -5.97 -15.72
CA CYS A 22 -14.44 -6.75 -14.80
C CYS A 22 -14.97 -8.18 -14.77
N PRO A 23 -14.25 -9.18 -15.28
CA PRO A 23 -14.71 -10.55 -15.21
C PRO A 23 -14.75 -10.95 -13.74
N THR A 24 -15.95 -11.12 -13.20
CA THR A 24 -16.12 -11.90 -11.98
C THR A 24 -15.80 -13.34 -12.35
N VAL A 25 -14.60 -13.77 -12.00
CA VAL A 25 -14.23 -15.17 -12.11
C VAL A 25 -14.96 -15.91 -11.01
N LEU A 26 -16.01 -16.64 -11.35
CA LEU A 26 -16.62 -17.61 -10.44
C LEU A 26 -15.59 -18.71 -10.21
N ALA A 27 -15.08 -18.82 -8.99
CA ALA A 27 -14.29 -19.98 -8.59
C ALA A 27 -15.21 -21.21 -8.47
N GLU A 28 -14.65 -22.42 -8.60
CA GLU A 28 -15.40 -23.69 -8.44
C GLU A 28 -16.14 -23.82 -7.09
N ASP A 29 -15.79 -22.97 -6.10
CA ASP A 29 -16.46 -22.90 -4.78
C ASP A 29 -17.67 -21.95 -4.71
N GLY A 30 -18.11 -21.41 -5.85
CA GLY A 30 -19.27 -20.50 -5.95
C GLY A 30 -19.03 -19.09 -5.41
N ARG A 31 -17.79 -18.73 -5.06
CA ARG A 31 -17.44 -17.38 -4.57
C ARG A 31 -17.14 -16.44 -5.74
N ALA A 32 -17.68 -15.23 -5.67
CA ALA A 32 -17.34 -14.16 -6.61
C ALA A 32 -16.05 -13.45 -6.13
N TRP A 33 -14.98 -13.58 -6.90
CA TRP A 33 -13.71 -12.91 -6.66
C TRP A 33 -13.60 -11.63 -7.50
N THR A 34 -13.20 -10.54 -6.87
CA THR A 34 -12.90 -9.27 -7.55
C THR A 34 -11.40 -9.13 -7.69
N TRP A 35 -10.93 -8.97 -8.92
CA TRP A 35 -9.52 -8.74 -9.23
C TRP A 35 -9.08 -7.36 -8.73
N LEU A 36 -7.88 -7.27 -8.17
CA LEU A 36 -7.23 -6.04 -7.72
C LEU A 36 -6.07 -5.65 -8.61
N SER A 37 -5.10 -6.53 -8.75
CA SER A 37 -3.87 -6.28 -9.53
C SER A 37 -3.20 -7.58 -9.92
N SER A 38 -2.26 -7.49 -10.86
CA SER A 38 -1.35 -8.58 -11.21
C SER A 38 0.02 -8.02 -11.57
N ASN A 39 1.05 -8.82 -11.32
CA ASN A 39 2.39 -8.66 -11.85
C ASN A 39 2.89 -10.00 -12.41
N ASP A 40 4.16 -10.10 -12.75
CA ASP A 40 4.73 -11.31 -13.35
C ASP A 40 4.67 -12.55 -12.45
N LYS A 41 4.54 -12.36 -11.12
CA LYS A 41 4.55 -13.43 -10.13
C LYS A 41 3.18 -13.71 -9.50
N TYR A 42 2.35 -12.68 -9.31
CA TYR A 42 1.16 -12.75 -8.46
C TYR A 42 -0.04 -12.07 -9.09
N SER A 43 -1.22 -12.66 -8.89
CA SER A 43 -2.50 -12.03 -9.14
C SER A 43 -3.29 -11.95 -7.84
N LYS A 44 -3.84 -10.78 -7.52
CA LYS A 44 -4.52 -10.48 -6.27
C LYS A 44 -6.02 -10.32 -6.48
N PHE A 45 -6.80 -10.98 -5.62
CA PHE A 45 -8.27 -10.91 -5.63
C PHE A 45 -8.79 -10.84 -4.19
N TYR A 46 -9.96 -10.26 -4.01
CA TYR A 46 -10.70 -10.34 -2.75
C TYR A 46 -12.15 -10.76 -3.00
N ALA A 47 -12.83 -11.30 -1.99
CA ALA A 47 -14.24 -11.67 -2.06
C ALA A 47 -15.10 -10.59 -1.38
N PRO A 48 -15.75 -9.66 -2.09
CA PRO A 48 -16.57 -8.60 -1.49
C PRO A 48 -17.65 -9.15 -0.55
N ALA A 49 -18.28 -10.26 -0.93
CA ALA A 49 -19.33 -10.90 -0.15
C ALA A 49 -18.83 -11.50 1.20
N SER A 50 -17.52 -11.64 1.40
CA SER A 50 -16.94 -12.13 2.65
C SER A 50 -16.64 -11.01 3.66
N VAL A 51 -16.64 -9.74 3.22
CA VAL A 51 -16.27 -8.62 4.08
C VAL A 51 -17.33 -8.39 5.16
N ARG A 52 -16.92 -8.40 6.43
CA ARG A 52 -17.78 -8.25 7.61
C ARG A 52 -17.12 -7.36 8.66
N VAL A 53 -17.90 -6.48 9.27
CA VAL A 53 -17.49 -5.76 10.48
C VAL A 53 -17.67 -6.72 11.67
N THR A 54 -16.60 -7.02 12.37
CA THR A 54 -16.59 -7.93 13.54
C THR A 54 -16.49 -7.18 14.84
N SER A 55 -15.99 -5.93 14.83
CA SER A 55 -15.96 -5.06 16.00
C SER A 55 -16.18 -3.61 15.61
N SER A 56 -16.84 -2.86 16.47
CA SER A 56 -17.07 -1.42 16.31
C SER A 56 -17.18 -0.72 17.65
N VAL A 57 -16.97 0.61 17.64
CA VAL A 57 -17.14 1.48 18.80
C VAL A 57 -18.14 2.57 18.48
N ALA A 58 -18.85 3.05 19.50
CA ALA A 58 -19.76 4.19 19.37
C ALA A 58 -18.95 5.47 19.10
N GLY A 59 -19.36 6.24 18.10
CA GLY A 59 -18.80 7.53 17.73
C GLY A 59 -19.88 8.60 17.66
N ALA A 60 -19.50 9.88 17.56
CA ALA A 60 -20.44 11.00 17.50
C ALA A 60 -21.37 10.96 16.27
N GLY A 61 -20.95 10.30 15.18
CA GLY A 61 -21.72 10.15 13.94
C GLY A 61 -22.30 8.76 13.72
N GLY A 62 -22.29 7.87 14.73
CA GLY A 62 -22.71 6.48 14.61
C GLY A 62 -21.63 5.49 15.03
N SER A 63 -21.80 4.21 14.66
CA SER A 63 -20.80 3.17 14.96
C SER A 63 -19.64 3.22 13.97
N VAL A 64 -18.40 3.22 14.48
CA VAL A 64 -17.16 3.18 13.69
C VAL A 64 -16.56 1.78 13.78
N ALA A 65 -16.39 1.11 12.65
CA ALA A 65 -15.75 -0.21 12.60
C ALA A 65 -14.31 -0.15 13.07
N THR A 66 -13.92 -1.04 13.97
CA THR A 66 -12.55 -1.15 14.51
C THR A 66 -11.87 -2.43 14.07
N GLU A 67 -12.66 -3.44 13.69
CA GLU A 67 -12.17 -4.68 13.12
C GLU A 67 -13.07 -5.14 11.98
N ILE A 68 -12.43 -5.52 10.88
CA ILE A 68 -13.09 -6.02 9.68
C ILE A 68 -12.42 -7.34 9.29
N THR A 69 -13.21 -8.34 8.91
CA THR A 69 -12.70 -9.58 8.31
C THR A 69 -13.06 -9.66 6.85
N GLY A 70 -12.30 -10.44 6.11
CA GLY A 70 -12.57 -10.71 4.70
C GLY A 70 -11.71 -11.85 4.17
N GLU A 71 -12.03 -12.30 2.97
CA GLU A 71 -11.27 -13.34 2.28
C GLU A 71 -10.53 -12.73 1.08
N ILE A 72 -9.27 -13.14 0.92
CA ILE A 72 -8.38 -12.77 -0.17
C ILE A 72 -7.87 -14.02 -0.89
N LYS A 73 -7.52 -13.85 -2.16
CA LYS A 73 -6.95 -14.92 -2.98
C LYS A 73 -5.72 -14.38 -3.69
N THR A 74 -4.64 -15.16 -3.68
CA THR A 74 -3.42 -14.90 -4.44
C THR A 74 -3.23 -16.02 -5.45
N GLY A 75 -3.23 -15.71 -6.74
CA GLY A 75 -2.83 -16.62 -7.80
C GLY A 75 -1.33 -16.52 -8.05
N PHE A 76 -0.69 -17.61 -8.41
CA PHE A 76 0.76 -17.71 -8.60
C PHE A 76 1.13 -18.04 -10.05
N SER A 77 2.14 -17.33 -10.59
CA SER A 77 2.93 -17.87 -11.70
C SER A 77 3.90 -18.94 -11.15
N TYR A 78 4.63 -19.62 -12.04
CA TYR A 78 5.65 -20.57 -11.61
C TYR A 78 6.70 -19.93 -10.69
N GLU A 79 7.19 -18.71 -11.04
CA GLU A 79 8.16 -17.97 -10.24
C GLU A 79 7.59 -17.50 -8.91
N GLY A 80 6.34 -17.05 -8.90
CA GLY A 80 5.63 -16.66 -7.68
C GLY A 80 5.41 -17.83 -6.73
N ALA A 81 5.08 -19.00 -7.29
CA ALA A 81 4.96 -20.25 -6.55
C ALA A 81 6.29 -20.67 -5.91
N ASP A 82 7.39 -20.65 -6.69
CA ASP A 82 8.73 -21.00 -6.23
C ASP A 82 9.20 -20.06 -5.09
N GLU A 83 9.00 -18.74 -5.25
CA GLU A 83 9.31 -17.75 -4.21
C GLU A 83 8.47 -17.99 -2.95
N THR A 84 7.17 -18.28 -3.11
CA THR A 84 6.26 -18.55 -2.00
C THR A 84 6.68 -19.80 -1.23
N ILE A 85 6.97 -20.91 -1.94
CA ILE A 85 7.44 -22.16 -1.34
C ILE A 85 8.72 -21.95 -0.52
N ARG A 86 9.66 -21.17 -1.03
CA ARG A 86 10.90 -20.82 -0.30
C ARG A 86 10.63 -19.96 0.93
N ASN A 87 9.81 -18.91 0.80
CA ASN A 87 9.50 -17.99 1.89
C ASN A 87 8.75 -18.69 3.04
N TYR A 88 7.85 -19.60 2.72
CA TYR A 88 7.11 -20.41 3.69
C TYR A 88 7.86 -21.65 4.17
N LYS A 89 9.02 -21.98 3.54
CA LYS A 89 9.85 -23.16 3.83
C LYS A 89 9.07 -24.48 3.70
N ILE A 90 8.15 -24.54 2.74
CA ILE A 90 7.25 -25.69 2.50
C ILE A 90 7.68 -26.57 1.33
N GLY A 91 8.92 -26.46 0.84
CA GLY A 91 9.45 -27.29 -0.23
C GLY A 91 9.50 -28.79 0.10
N HIS A 92 9.40 -29.17 1.37
CA HIS A 92 9.24 -30.56 1.80
C HIS A 92 7.82 -31.10 1.56
N VAL A 93 6.82 -30.24 1.41
CA VAL A 93 5.42 -30.58 1.12
C VAL A 93 5.11 -30.38 -0.36
N ILE A 94 5.51 -29.22 -0.92
CA ILE A 94 5.28 -28.85 -2.32
C ILE A 94 6.63 -28.81 -3.01
N GLN A 95 7.00 -29.93 -3.65
CA GLN A 95 8.32 -30.10 -4.26
C GLN A 95 8.46 -29.44 -5.64
N ASN A 96 7.35 -29.32 -6.37
CA ASN A 96 7.32 -28.69 -7.68
C ASN A 96 6.46 -27.42 -7.65
N PRO A 97 7.02 -26.23 -7.93
CA PRO A 97 6.26 -24.97 -7.99
C PRO A 97 5.05 -25.02 -8.92
N GLY A 98 5.10 -25.81 -10.00
CA GLY A 98 3.97 -25.97 -10.91
C GLY A 98 2.73 -26.64 -10.30
N GLN A 99 2.83 -27.23 -9.10
CA GLN A 99 1.69 -27.78 -8.36
C GLN A 99 0.91 -26.68 -7.64
N LEU A 100 1.55 -25.58 -7.24
CA LEU A 100 0.93 -24.50 -6.50
C LEU A 100 0.29 -23.50 -7.46
N SER A 101 -1.03 -23.44 -7.45
CA SER A 101 -1.80 -22.56 -8.33
C SER A 101 -2.26 -21.28 -7.63
N TYR A 102 -2.83 -21.40 -6.44
CA TYR A 102 -3.33 -20.25 -5.69
C TYR A 102 -3.38 -20.52 -4.19
N ALA A 103 -3.48 -19.43 -3.41
CA ALA A 103 -3.82 -19.46 -1.99
C ALA A 103 -5.08 -18.67 -1.72
N VAL A 104 -5.87 -19.12 -0.74
CA VAL A 104 -6.99 -18.38 -0.16
C VAL A 104 -6.71 -18.16 1.32
N ALA A 105 -6.88 -16.92 1.77
CA ALA A 105 -6.65 -16.59 3.15
C ALA A 105 -7.84 -15.82 3.74
N GLN A 106 -8.11 -16.06 5.03
CA GLN A 106 -8.93 -15.20 5.85
C GLN A 106 -8.06 -14.16 6.53
N VAL A 107 -8.49 -12.92 6.49
CA VAL A 107 -7.74 -11.81 7.07
C VAL A 107 -8.60 -11.00 8.02
N ARG A 108 -7.93 -10.42 9.02
CA ARG A 108 -8.45 -9.45 9.97
C ARG A 108 -7.76 -8.12 9.73
N VAL A 109 -8.53 -7.05 9.64
CA VAL A 109 -8.05 -5.71 9.31
C VAL A 109 -8.45 -4.74 10.41
N SER A 110 -7.52 -3.92 10.91
CA SER A 110 -7.79 -2.79 11.80
C SER A 110 -7.58 -1.46 11.05
N PRO A 111 -8.65 -0.72 10.72
CA PRO A 111 -8.53 0.55 10.00
C PRO A 111 -7.75 1.61 10.77
N GLN A 112 -7.97 1.72 12.10
CA GLN A 112 -7.32 2.72 12.95
C GLN A 112 -5.81 2.50 13.07
N LYS A 113 -5.38 1.25 13.15
CA LYS A 113 -3.96 0.88 13.23
C LYS A 113 -3.31 0.78 11.85
N ARG A 114 -4.11 0.69 10.78
CA ARG A 114 -3.68 0.36 9.42
C ARG A 114 -2.97 -0.99 9.38
N THR A 115 -3.53 -2.01 10.04
CA THR A 115 -2.93 -3.33 10.10
C THR A 115 -3.79 -4.38 9.40
N LEU A 116 -3.12 -5.44 8.94
CA LEU A 116 -3.72 -6.65 8.42
C LEU A 116 -3.05 -7.87 9.06
N GLN A 117 -3.85 -8.87 9.40
CA GLN A 117 -3.41 -10.14 9.96
C GLN A 117 -4.08 -11.29 9.21
N TYR A 118 -3.30 -12.27 8.80
CA TYR A 118 -3.81 -13.54 8.30
C TYR A 118 -4.31 -14.37 9.48
N THR A 119 -5.58 -14.75 9.48
CA THR A 119 -6.16 -15.63 10.51
C THR A 119 -6.13 -17.09 10.09
N GLY A 120 -5.92 -17.35 8.79
CA GLY A 120 -5.71 -18.67 8.21
C GLY A 120 -5.40 -18.53 6.72
N GLU A 121 -4.59 -19.41 6.19
CA GLU A 121 -4.20 -19.42 4.78
C GLU A 121 -4.07 -20.86 4.28
N THR A 122 -4.66 -21.15 3.12
CA THR A 122 -4.65 -22.47 2.52
C THR A 122 -4.20 -22.39 1.07
N PHE A 123 -3.30 -23.27 0.67
CA PHE A 123 -2.67 -23.35 -0.62
C PHE A 123 -3.24 -24.50 -1.43
N TYR A 124 -3.50 -24.26 -2.71
CA TYR A 124 -4.24 -25.16 -3.59
C TYR A 124 -3.50 -25.43 -4.90
N ASP A 125 -3.73 -26.61 -5.44
CA ASP A 125 -3.40 -26.91 -6.84
C ASP A 125 -4.44 -26.33 -7.82
N ALA A 126 -4.23 -26.54 -9.12
CA ALA A 126 -5.14 -26.05 -10.15
C ALA A 126 -6.52 -26.75 -10.15
N ALA A 127 -6.62 -27.94 -9.55
CA ALA A 127 -7.86 -28.70 -9.41
C ALA A 127 -8.61 -28.36 -8.12
N GLY A 128 -8.05 -27.47 -7.28
CA GLY A 128 -8.67 -27.07 -6.00
C GLY A 128 -8.37 -28.01 -4.83
N HIS A 129 -7.44 -28.97 -4.97
CA HIS A 129 -7.03 -29.80 -3.84
C HIS A 129 -6.10 -29.01 -2.91
N VAL A 130 -6.31 -29.19 -1.61
CA VAL A 130 -5.46 -28.57 -0.59
C VAL A 130 -4.07 -29.20 -0.60
N LEU A 131 -3.05 -28.37 -0.77
CA LEU A 131 -1.65 -28.80 -0.70
C LEU A 131 -1.08 -28.57 0.71
N TRP A 132 -1.40 -27.44 1.31
CA TRP A 132 -0.89 -27.08 2.63
C TRP A 132 -1.75 -25.96 3.24
N SER A 133 -1.73 -25.85 4.57
CA SER A 133 -2.43 -24.78 5.29
C SER A 133 -1.57 -24.25 6.43
N LYS A 134 -1.78 -22.96 6.73
CA LYS A 134 -1.15 -22.26 7.83
C LYS A 134 -2.23 -21.61 8.70
N GLY A 135 -2.02 -21.63 10.00
CA GLY A 135 -2.85 -20.91 10.96
C GLY A 135 -2.55 -19.42 11.03
N GLU A 136 -2.93 -18.80 12.14
CA GLU A 136 -2.81 -17.36 12.37
C GLU A 136 -1.37 -16.85 12.27
N GLY A 137 -1.20 -15.76 11.54
CA GLY A 137 0.05 -15.04 11.37
C GLY A 137 0.16 -13.83 12.30
N THR A 138 1.27 -13.11 12.23
CA THR A 138 1.47 -11.87 12.96
C THR A 138 0.73 -10.71 12.31
N GLU A 139 0.18 -9.79 13.12
CA GLU A 139 -0.38 -8.53 12.65
C GLU A 139 0.73 -7.66 12.06
N LYS A 140 0.49 -7.08 10.88
CA LYS A 140 1.47 -6.23 10.17
C LYS A 140 0.84 -4.89 9.83
N GLU A 141 1.59 -3.80 10.00
CA GLU A 141 1.17 -2.50 9.51
C GLU A 141 1.33 -2.41 7.99
N MET A 142 0.31 -1.90 7.31
CA MET A 142 0.28 -1.77 5.86
C MET A 142 0.92 -0.47 5.40
N ASN A 143 1.87 -0.58 4.48
CA ASN A 143 2.56 0.52 3.81
C ASN A 143 3.06 0.06 2.44
N SER A 144 3.68 0.94 1.68
CA SER A 144 4.14 0.69 0.29
C SER A 144 5.14 -0.47 0.12
N GLN A 145 5.71 -0.98 1.22
CA GLN A 145 6.62 -2.12 1.20
C GLN A 145 5.91 -3.45 1.50
N GLN A 146 4.60 -3.41 1.74
CA GLN A 146 3.83 -4.61 2.07
C GLN A 146 3.06 -5.12 0.86
N PHE A 147 3.23 -6.40 0.56
CA PHE A 147 2.48 -7.08 -0.51
C PHE A 147 0.96 -6.94 -0.33
N ASP A 148 0.51 -6.92 0.93
CA ASP A 148 -0.89 -6.98 1.32
C ASP A 148 -1.61 -5.62 1.35
N GLU A 149 -0.92 -4.52 0.99
CA GLU A 149 -1.48 -3.18 1.10
C GLU A 149 -2.77 -2.97 0.27
N GLU A 150 -2.83 -3.55 -0.94
CA GLU A 150 -4.04 -3.47 -1.78
C GLU A 150 -5.21 -4.29 -1.22
N PHE A 151 -4.94 -5.43 -0.59
CA PHE A 151 -5.97 -6.21 0.11
C PHE A 151 -6.58 -5.42 1.27
N TYR A 152 -5.71 -4.81 2.08
CA TYR A 152 -6.15 -3.91 3.14
C TYR A 152 -7.06 -2.80 2.59
N ALA A 153 -6.61 -2.09 1.57
CA ALA A 153 -7.33 -0.96 0.99
C ALA A 153 -8.70 -1.37 0.44
N ALA A 154 -8.78 -2.49 -0.30
CA ALA A 154 -10.02 -2.99 -0.85
C ALA A 154 -11.03 -3.38 0.23
N ILE A 155 -10.58 -4.10 1.27
CA ILE A 155 -11.45 -4.53 2.38
C ILE A 155 -11.98 -3.32 3.17
N VAL A 156 -11.12 -2.34 3.46
CA VAL A 156 -11.51 -1.12 4.18
C VAL A 156 -12.48 -0.27 3.35
N ASP A 157 -12.24 -0.15 2.04
CA ASP A 157 -13.15 0.60 1.14
C ASP A 157 -14.53 -0.02 1.05
N MET A 158 -14.68 -1.35 1.19
CA MET A 158 -16.00 -2.01 1.24
C MET A 158 -16.86 -1.56 2.41
N VAL A 159 -16.24 -1.11 3.50
CA VAL A 159 -16.96 -0.69 4.72
C VAL A 159 -17.09 0.83 4.79
N PHE A 160 -16.03 1.56 4.50
CA PHE A 160 -15.97 2.99 4.73
C PHE A 160 -16.19 3.85 3.48
N HIS A 161 -15.97 3.32 2.29
CA HIS A 161 -16.10 4.04 1.01
C HIS A 161 -15.29 5.35 0.98
N ARG A 162 -14.03 5.30 1.47
CA ARG A 162 -13.17 6.49 1.58
C ARG A 162 -12.11 6.60 0.48
N GLY A 163 -12.05 5.63 -0.43
CA GLY A 163 -11.13 5.65 -1.57
C GLY A 163 -9.69 5.26 -1.20
N GLU A 164 -9.50 4.33 -0.24
CA GLU A 164 -8.16 3.81 0.11
C GLU A 164 -7.44 3.26 -1.11
N LEU A 165 -8.13 2.42 -1.91
CA LEU A 165 -7.55 1.83 -3.10
C LEU A 165 -7.26 2.87 -4.19
N ALA A 166 -8.14 3.85 -4.36
CA ALA A 166 -7.92 4.97 -5.28
C ALA A 166 -6.71 5.81 -4.86
N ARG A 167 -6.55 6.06 -3.56
CA ARG A 167 -5.41 6.82 -3.03
C ARG A 167 -4.07 6.08 -3.19
N LEU A 168 -4.07 4.76 -3.03
CA LEU A 168 -2.87 3.94 -3.31
C LEU A 168 -2.39 4.04 -4.76
N ARG A 169 -3.32 4.23 -5.69
CA ARG A 169 -3.07 4.26 -7.15
C ARG A 169 -2.96 5.66 -7.72
N ALA A 170 -3.14 6.68 -6.89
CA ALA A 170 -3.09 8.07 -7.34
C ALA A 170 -1.66 8.48 -7.73
N ASP A 171 -1.52 9.27 -8.81
CA ASP A 171 -0.23 9.78 -9.27
C ASP A 171 0.47 10.65 -8.21
N ASP A 172 -0.32 11.33 -7.37
CA ASP A 172 0.15 12.14 -6.25
C ASP A 172 0.15 11.37 -4.91
N ARG A 173 0.22 10.03 -4.94
CA ARG A 173 0.41 9.23 -3.75
C ARG A 173 1.61 9.70 -2.93
N TRP A 174 2.73 9.98 -3.60
CA TRP A 174 3.96 10.46 -2.99
C TRP A 174 4.10 11.96 -3.20
N ILE A 175 4.05 12.74 -2.13
CA ILE A 175 4.30 14.18 -2.19
C ILE A 175 5.73 14.50 -1.75
N LEU A 176 6.40 15.36 -2.51
CA LEU A 176 7.70 15.90 -2.13
C LEU A 176 7.54 16.83 -0.91
N LEU A 177 8.13 16.48 0.22
CA LEU A 177 8.17 17.36 1.38
C LEU A 177 9.23 18.43 1.19
N TRP A 178 10.46 18.01 0.92
CA TRP A 178 11.57 18.91 0.63
C TRP A 178 12.69 18.20 -0.11
N SER A 179 13.53 19.00 -0.73
CA SER A 179 14.82 18.58 -1.26
C SER A 179 15.87 19.64 -0.90
N ASP A 180 17.10 19.19 -0.72
CA ASP A 180 18.24 20.01 -0.41
C ASP A 180 19.47 19.53 -1.17
N GLU A 181 20.36 20.44 -1.54
CA GLU A 181 21.62 20.14 -2.23
C GLU A 181 22.76 20.86 -1.52
N MET A 182 23.68 20.10 -0.99
CA MET A 182 24.87 20.63 -0.31
C MET A 182 25.88 21.15 -1.34
N ALA A 183 26.77 22.03 -0.91
CA ALA A 183 27.86 22.51 -1.74
C ALA A 183 28.78 21.39 -2.27
N SER A 184 28.81 20.25 -1.62
CA SER A 184 29.49 19.03 -2.06
C SER A 184 28.82 18.30 -3.24
N GLY A 185 27.65 18.77 -3.70
CA GLY A 185 26.82 18.10 -4.71
C GLY A 185 25.97 16.94 -4.18
N VAL A 186 25.99 16.68 -2.86
CA VAL A 186 25.12 15.69 -2.24
C VAL A 186 23.69 16.21 -2.20
N LYS A 187 22.75 15.43 -2.73
CA LYS A 187 21.31 15.75 -2.78
C LYS A 187 20.54 14.86 -1.83
N THR A 188 19.68 15.47 -1.01
CA THR A 188 18.69 14.77 -0.18
C THR A 188 17.29 15.13 -0.63
N GLN A 189 16.44 14.13 -0.78
CA GLN A 189 15.04 14.30 -1.12
C GLN A 189 14.17 13.52 -0.13
N VAL A 190 13.11 14.14 0.39
CA VAL A 190 12.15 13.50 1.28
C VAL A 190 10.76 13.59 0.70
N THR A 191 10.12 12.44 0.56
CA THR A 191 8.73 12.32 0.13
C THR A 191 7.89 11.64 1.21
N ALA A 192 6.60 11.93 1.22
CA ALA A 192 5.65 11.32 2.15
C ALA A 192 4.57 10.55 1.39
N ASP A 193 4.25 9.35 1.87
CA ASP A 193 3.17 8.52 1.35
C ASP A 193 1.82 9.01 1.89
N THR A 194 1.08 9.74 1.07
CA THR A 194 -0.21 10.31 1.43
C THR A 194 -1.28 9.25 1.71
N SER A 195 -1.13 8.02 1.19
CA SER A 195 -2.04 6.93 1.47
C SER A 195 -1.98 6.48 2.92
N THR A 196 -0.83 6.67 3.57
CA THR A 196 -0.60 6.31 4.97
C THR A 196 -0.89 7.46 5.94
N MET A 197 -1.04 8.70 5.44
CA MET A 197 -1.26 9.87 6.28
C MET A 197 -2.54 9.79 7.09
N ARG A 198 -2.42 9.98 8.39
CA ARG A 198 -3.55 10.01 9.33
C ARG A 198 -3.24 10.93 10.51
N ARG A 199 -4.27 11.58 10.99
CA ARG A 199 -4.19 12.42 12.19
C ARG A 199 -4.42 11.56 13.43
N VAL A 200 -3.48 11.58 14.35
CA VAL A 200 -3.58 10.93 15.66
C VAL A 200 -3.39 12.03 16.70
N ARG A 201 -4.48 12.52 17.30
CA ARG A 201 -4.50 13.73 18.14
C ARG A 201 -3.92 14.92 17.34
N ASP A 202 -2.89 15.59 17.87
CA ASP A 202 -2.22 16.72 17.23
C ASP A 202 -1.18 16.34 16.20
N ASN A 203 -0.88 15.05 16.06
CA ASN A 203 0.16 14.57 15.17
C ASN A 203 -0.42 14.13 13.83
N LEU A 204 0.27 14.46 12.74
CA LEU A 204 0.13 13.80 11.47
C LEU A 204 1.15 12.65 11.43
N VAL A 205 0.66 11.41 11.28
CA VAL A 205 1.48 10.19 11.21
C VAL A 205 1.46 9.67 9.79
N PHE A 206 2.63 9.34 9.25
CA PHE A 206 2.78 8.85 7.88
C PHE A 206 4.10 8.10 7.68
N TRP A 207 4.20 7.34 6.58
CA TRP A 207 5.45 6.77 6.11
C TRP A 207 6.13 7.74 5.13
N ALA A 208 7.44 7.89 5.28
CA ALA A 208 8.28 8.74 4.45
C ALA A 208 9.37 7.93 3.77
N TRP A 209 9.78 8.40 2.59
CA TRP A 209 10.93 7.90 1.85
C TRP A 209 11.94 9.03 1.71
N THR A 210 13.12 8.82 2.26
CA THR A 210 14.27 9.73 2.10
C THR A 210 15.28 9.07 1.21
N GLU A 211 15.76 9.80 0.20
CA GLU A 211 16.80 9.36 -0.70
C GLU A 211 17.97 10.35 -0.67
N VAL A 212 19.19 9.82 -0.50
CA VAL A 212 20.42 10.61 -0.56
C VAL A 212 21.22 10.16 -1.77
N ARG A 213 21.57 11.12 -2.61
CA ARG A 213 22.42 10.91 -3.79
C ARG A 213 23.74 11.64 -3.61
N ASN A 214 24.84 11.00 -4.06
CA ASN A 214 26.15 11.68 -4.13
C ASN A 214 26.20 12.68 -5.32
N ALA A 215 27.31 13.36 -5.47
CA ALA A 215 27.54 14.34 -6.55
C ALA A 215 27.38 13.75 -7.97
N ASP A 216 27.62 12.44 -8.14
CA ASP A 216 27.45 11.72 -9.40
C ASP A 216 25.98 11.31 -9.66
N GLY A 217 25.06 11.68 -8.76
CA GLY A 217 23.64 11.32 -8.86
C GLY A 217 23.31 9.88 -8.42
N LYS A 218 24.29 9.10 -7.93
CA LYS A 218 24.10 7.74 -7.47
C LYS A 218 23.47 7.72 -6.08
N VAL A 219 22.46 6.90 -5.88
CA VAL A 219 21.84 6.68 -4.56
C VAL A 219 22.85 6.00 -3.64
N VAL A 220 23.12 6.60 -2.49
CA VAL A 220 24.06 6.11 -1.48
C VAL A 220 23.37 5.72 -0.17
N GLU A 221 22.21 6.32 0.13
CA GLU A 221 21.40 6.03 1.30
C GLU A 221 19.91 6.16 0.98
N ILE A 222 19.11 5.29 1.57
CA ILE A 222 17.65 5.38 1.58
C ILE A 222 17.18 5.19 3.02
N LYS A 223 16.21 6.01 3.47
CA LYS A 223 15.47 5.76 4.71
C LYS A 223 13.99 5.58 4.36
N PHE A 224 13.42 4.55 4.93
CA PHE A 224 11.98 4.32 4.90
C PHE A 224 11.49 4.29 6.34
N ASP A 225 10.90 5.39 6.77
CA ASP A 225 10.59 5.62 8.18
C ASP A 225 9.15 6.12 8.37
N LYS A 226 8.58 5.77 9.51
CA LYS A 226 7.29 6.27 9.99
C LYS A 226 7.54 7.47 10.87
N ARG A 227 6.95 8.60 10.51
CA ARG A 227 7.08 9.88 11.22
C ARG A 227 5.79 10.27 11.92
N ALA A 228 5.94 10.92 13.05
CA ALA A 228 4.87 11.65 13.71
C ALA A 228 5.28 13.13 13.80
N VAL A 229 4.52 14.00 13.15
CA VAL A 229 4.75 15.45 13.11
C VAL A 229 3.63 16.15 13.87
N ASN A 230 3.97 16.84 14.97
CA ASN A 230 3.03 17.69 15.68
C ASN A 230 2.88 19.00 14.91
N LEU A 231 1.78 19.15 14.19
CA LEU A 231 1.56 20.28 13.29
C LEU A 231 1.47 21.62 14.02
N PRO A 232 0.75 21.75 15.15
CA PRO A 232 0.72 22.99 15.93
C PRO A 232 2.10 23.40 16.46
N GLN A 233 2.82 22.45 17.08
CA GLN A 233 4.09 22.75 17.75
C GLN A 233 5.27 22.84 16.79
N GLY A 234 5.17 22.30 15.57
CA GLY A 234 6.29 22.23 14.64
C GLY A 234 7.41 21.30 15.11
N THR A 235 7.04 20.19 15.73
CA THR A 235 7.99 19.16 16.18
C THR A 235 7.76 17.84 15.45
N GLU A 236 8.80 17.05 15.31
CA GLU A 236 8.72 15.74 14.67
C GLU A 236 9.48 14.67 15.46
N ARG A 237 9.08 13.40 15.27
CA ARG A 237 9.86 12.24 15.70
C ARG A 237 9.76 11.12 14.68
N ILE A 238 10.78 10.28 14.61
CA ILE A 238 10.73 8.99 13.93
C ILE A 238 10.12 7.98 14.90
N VAL A 239 9.11 7.23 14.45
CA VAL A 239 8.42 6.22 15.25
C VAL A 239 9.09 4.86 15.08
N THR A 240 9.40 4.50 13.85
CA THR A 240 10.09 3.27 13.46
C THR A 240 10.59 3.40 12.03
N GLY A 241 11.42 2.48 11.57
CA GLY A 241 11.85 2.47 10.18
C GLY A 241 13.01 1.56 9.90
N LYS A 242 13.52 1.66 8.68
CA LYS A 242 14.73 0.99 8.20
C LYS A 242 15.50 1.92 7.30
N TYR A 243 16.78 1.71 7.20
CA TYR A 243 17.63 2.39 6.24
C TYR A 243 18.39 1.38 5.37
N TRP A 244 18.70 1.81 4.18
CA TRP A 244 19.58 1.10 3.26
C TRP A 244 20.80 1.97 2.99
N SER A 245 21.97 1.33 2.94
CA SER A 245 23.19 1.95 2.47
C SER A 245 23.85 1.09 1.40
N SER A 246 24.61 1.72 0.51
CA SER A 246 25.34 1.01 -0.56
C SER A 246 26.39 0.03 -0.01
N ALA A 247 26.84 0.19 1.24
CA ALA A 247 27.82 -0.66 1.89
C ALA A 247 27.20 -1.80 2.69
N GLY A 248 26.03 -1.59 3.32
CA GLY A 248 25.46 -2.52 4.31
C GLY A 248 24.08 -3.10 3.96
N GLY A 249 23.45 -2.67 2.84
CA GLY A 249 22.08 -3.08 2.51
C GLY A 249 21.03 -2.54 3.48
N TRP A 250 19.88 -3.20 3.58
CA TRP A 250 18.80 -2.81 4.48
C TRP A 250 19.09 -3.21 5.93
N GLN A 251 18.91 -2.26 6.83
CA GLN A 251 19.07 -2.43 8.28
C GLN A 251 17.92 -1.72 9.00
N PRO A 252 17.46 -2.20 10.19
CA PRO A 252 16.53 -1.43 11.01
C PRO A 252 17.17 -0.10 11.41
N LEU A 253 16.35 0.94 11.62
CA LEU A 253 16.82 2.15 12.29
C LEU A 253 17.11 1.77 13.75
N GLU A 254 18.29 2.14 14.23
CA GLU A 254 18.71 1.87 15.62
C GLU A 254 17.84 2.65 16.62
N ASP A 255 17.69 2.09 17.83
CA ASP A 255 16.85 2.58 18.94
C ASP A 255 17.12 4.04 19.36
N GLY A 256 18.22 4.65 18.96
CA GLY A 256 18.56 6.05 19.25
C GLY A 256 17.65 7.10 18.60
N TYR A 257 16.79 6.69 17.66
CA TYR A 257 15.78 7.57 17.03
C TYR A 257 14.40 7.47 17.69
N GLU A 258 14.18 6.48 18.55
CA GLU A 258 12.89 6.28 19.20
C GLU A 258 12.61 7.37 20.24
N GLY A 259 11.50 8.03 20.09
CA GLY A 259 10.74 8.64 21.16
C GLY A 259 10.81 10.14 21.33
N ALA A 260 11.93 10.81 21.22
CA ALA A 260 11.98 12.25 21.48
C ALA A 260 11.50 13.09 20.29
N TYR A 261 10.54 14.00 20.53
CA TYR A 261 10.22 15.03 19.56
C TYR A 261 11.37 16.06 19.49
N ARG A 262 11.79 16.37 18.27
CA ARG A 262 12.73 17.45 17.98
C ARG A 262 12.00 18.61 17.33
N MET A 263 12.41 19.82 17.64
CA MET A 263 11.90 21.04 16.99
C MET A 263 12.35 21.09 15.54
N ILE A 264 11.45 21.38 14.62
CA ILE A 264 11.78 21.69 13.24
C ILE A 264 12.26 23.16 13.21
N ALA A 265 13.54 23.37 12.90
CA ALA A 265 14.15 24.69 12.95
C ALA A 265 13.67 25.56 11.78
N ARG A 266 13.58 26.87 12.01
CA ARG A 266 13.21 27.83 10.98
C ARG A 266 14.34 27.98 9.93
N GLY A 267 13.95 28.20 8.69
CA GLY A 267 14.87 28.35 7.56
C GLY A 267 15.45 27.03 7.02
N THR A 268 15.09 25.89 7.62
CA THR A 268 15.58 24.57 7.18
C THR A 268 14.72 23.95 6.07
N PRO A 269 15.25 22.98 5.33
CA PRO A 269 14.45 22.17 4.40
C PRO A 269 13.22 21.53 5.07
N GLU A 270 13.36 21.04 6.30
CA GLU A 270 12.29 20.42 7.07
C GLU A 270 11.14 21.36 7.36
N GLU A 271 11.41 22.68 7.55
CA GLU A 271 10.33 23.66 7.70
C GLU A 271 9.46 23.75 6.43
N ARG A 272 10.07 23.68 5.24
CA ARG A 272 9.32 23.61 3.98
C ARG A 272 8.43 22.37 3.94
N GLY A 273 8.95 21.25 4.44
CA GLY A 273 8.18 20.01 4.61
C GLY A 273 6.99 20.19 5.55
N LEU A 274 7.18 20.84 6.69
CA LEU A 274 6.11 21.13 7.65
C LEU A 274 5.00 21.99 7.04
N VAL A 275 5.35 23.01 6.25
CA VAL A 275 4.37 23.84 5.53
C VAL A 275 3.54 23.01 4.55
N ARG A 276 4.17 22.11 3.78
CA ARG A 276 3.48 21.20 2.85
C ARG A 276 2.58 20.20 3.57
N LEU A 277 3.03 19.65 4.70
CA LEU A 277 2.22 18.74 5.52
C LEU A 277 0.98 19.43 6.08
N ARG A 278 1.09 20.70 6.54
CA ARG A 278 -0.06 21.51 6.98
C ARG A 278 -1.03 21.72 5.83
N ALA A 279 -0.54 22.20 4.69
CA ALA A 279 -1.37 22.43 3.51
C ALA A 279 -2.10 21.14 3.05
N PHE A 280 -1.42 19.99 3.07
CA PHE A 280 -2.05 18.72 2.77
C PHE A 280 -3.11 18.34 3.81
N ALA A 281 -2.80 18.43 5.10
CA ALA A 281 -3.72 18.09 6.17
C ALA A 281 -4.99 18.97 6.18
N ASP A 282 -4.86 20.24 5.81
CA ASP A 282 -5.98 21.18 5.69
C ASP A 282 -6.81 20.91 4.42
N GLY A 283 -6.16 20.73 3.28
CA GLY A 283 -6.82 20.45 2.00
C GLY A 283 -7.51 19.08 1.94
N TYR A 284 -6.99 18.09 2.68
CA TYR A 284 -7.49 16.73 2.73
C TYR A 284 -7.91 16.32 4.15
N SER A 285 -8.56 17.24 4.87
CA SER A 285 -8.92 17.03 6.28
C SER A 285 -9.77 15.78 6.53
N THR A 286 -10.73 15.48 5.64
CA THR A 286 -11.56 14.27 5.72
C THR A 286 -10.74 12.98 5.49
N TRP A 287 -9.68 13.05 4.69
CA TRP A 287 -8.79 11.94 4.45
C TRP A 287 -7.90 11.66 5.66
N VAL A 288 -7.24 12.66 6.20
CA VAL A 288 -6.32 12.48 7.33
C VAL A 288 -7.03 12.16 8.64
N THR A 289 -8.33 12.48 8.78
CA THR A 289 -9.15 12.16 9.96
C THR A 289 -10.01 10.91 9.80
N ARG A 290 -9.91 10.19 8.65
CA ARG A 290 -10.67 8.97 8.44
C ARG A 290 -10.39 7.96 9.53
N TYR A 291 -11.41 7.20 9.94
CA TYR A 291 -11.34 6.17 10.97
C TYR A 291 -11.00 6.64 12.39
N GLN A 292 -11.00 7.95 12.65
CA GLN A 292 -10.84 8.44 14.03
C GLN A 292 -12.03 7.98 14.89
N ILE A 293 -11.66 7.49 16.07
CA ILE A 293 -12.61 7.25 17.14
C ILE A 293 -12.66 8.53 17.97
N PRO A 294 -13.84 9.08 18.24
CA PRO A 294 -14.02 10.30 19.03
C PRO A 294 -13.43 10.20 20.42
#